data_95a1e54e59056a964cda956f344cdeb8
#
_entry.id   95a1e54e59056a964cda956f344cdeb8
#
_cell.length_a   1.000
_cell.length_b   1.000
_cell.length_c   1.000
_cell.angle_alpha   90.00
_cell.angle_beta   90.00
_cell.angle_gamma   90.00
#
_symmetry.space_group_name_H-M   'P 1'
#
loop_
_entity.id
_entity.type
_entity.pdbx_description
1 polymer ?
#
loop_
_entity_poly.entity_id
_entity_poly.type
_entity_poly.pdbx_seq_one_letter_code
_entity_poly.pdbx_strand_id
1 'polypeptide(L)'
;MKSNALKKRTMTAVLGLFLLLGIGMTSSAVVQAQWQDRNWQRDQIRRQRDWEREQQIRRQRDYRNDDWRYNNGGSFQLRQTALNAGYNEGIKEGRKDRRNGEGFEYRDEEDYRNANTDYSSRLGSRELYRQFFRQGFVNGYSDGYRGY
;
A
#
# COMPACT_ATOMS: atom_id res chain seq x y z
N MET A 1 16.87 55.99 26.34
CA MET A 1 17.46 55.24 25.19
C MET A 1 18.95 54.94 25.41
N LYS A 2 19.35 54.17 26.43
CA LYS A 2 20.79 53.85 26.70
C LYS A 2 21.04 52.41 27.13
N SER A 3 20.17 51.43 26.88
CA SER A 3 20.34 50.05 27.36
C SER A 3 20.71 48.99 26.32
N ASN A 4 20.69 49.31 25.03
CA ASN A 4 20.90 48.30 23.97
C ASN A 4 22.35 48.22 23.44
N ALA A 5 23.21 49.19 23.81
CA ALA A 5 24.63 49.18 23.36
C ALA A 5 25.53 48.28 24.22
N LEU A 6 25.18 48.08 25.49
CA LEU A 6 25.97 47.27 26.42
C LEU A 6 25.81 45.77 26.19
N LYS A 7 24.62 45.30 25.73
CA LYS A 7 24.36 43.89 25.47
C LYS A 7 25.09 43.35 24.22
N LYS A 8 25.34 44.21 23.23
CA LYS A 8 26.05 43.78 22.00
C LYS A 8 27.57 43.62 22.18
N ARG A 9 28.18 44.34 23.16
CA ARG A 9 29.63 44.23 23.39
C ARG A 9 30.03 43.03 24.21
N THR A 10 29.16 42.54 25.08
CA THR A 10 29.45 41.35 25.91
C THR A 10 29.33 40.04 25.11
N MET A 11 28.48 40.01 24.04
CA MET A 11 28.28 38.84 23.26
C MET A 11 29.45 38.55 22.27
N THR A 12 30.09 39.61 21.80
CA THR A 12 31.26 39.52 20.88
C THR A 12 32.53 39.09 21.64
N ALA A 13 32.66 39.42 22.90
CA ALA A 13 33.82 39.04 23.73
C ALA A 13 33.80 37.57 24.17
N VAL A 14 32.59 36.98 24.34
CA VAL A 14 32.45 35.57 24.73
C VAL A 14 32.71 34.65 23.52
N LEU A 15 32.36 35.09 22.30
CA LEU A 15 32.62 34.29 21.07
C LEU A 15 34.09 34.24 20.74
N GLY A 16 34.90 35.31 21.06
CA GLY A 16 36.31 35.33 20.80
C GLY A 16 37.15 34.47 21.76
N LEU A 17 36.66 34.21 22.97
CA LEU A 17 37.41 33.41 23.94
C LEU A 17 37.33 31.91 23.65
N PHE A 18 36.26 31.44 22.99
CA PHE A 18 36.15 30.03 22.63
C PHE A 18 37.03 29.61 21.44
N LEU A 19 37.49 30.57 20.62
CA LEU A 19 38.37 30.29 19.48
C LEU A 19 39.82 30.05 19.84
N LEU A 20 40.26 30.48 21.02
CA LEU A 20 41.65 30.35 21.45
C LEU A 20 41.93 29.11 22.31
N LEU A 21 40.90 28.42 22.80
CA LEU A 21 41.07 27.19 23.56
C LEU A 21 40.91 25.90 22.71
N GLY A 22 40.61 26.02 21.42
CA GLY A 22 40.34 24.89 20.53
C GLY A 22 41.54 24.32 19.78
N ILE A 23 42.77 24.83 19.96
CA ILE A 23 43.93 24.36 19.22
C ILE A 23 44.80 23.50 20.14
N GLY A 24 44.29 22.42 20.61
CA GLY A 24 45.09 21.55 21.48
C GLY A 24 44.56 20.14 21.67
N MET A 25 43.52 19.71 20.96
CA MET A 25 43.07 18.31 21.02
C MET A 25 43.39 17.57 19.72
N THR A 26 44.43 16.82 19.83
CA THR A 26 44.95 15.76 18.96
C THR A 26 44.01 15.28 17.88
N SER A 27 44.51 15.35 16.67
CA SER A 27 43.96 14.97 15.36
C SER A 27 43.35 13.55 15.21
N SER A 28 43.42 12.72 16.22
CA SER A 28 42.91 11.34 16.16
C SER A 28 41.40 11.21 16.31
N ALA A 29 40.74 12.01 17.20
CA ALA A 29 39.31 11.93 17.42
C ALA A 29 38.50 12.54 16.26
N VAL A 30 38.98 13.59 15.63
CA VAL A 30 38.36 14.25 14.47
C VAL A 30 38.37 13.34 13.24
N VAL A 31 39.47 12.62 13.03
CA VAL A 31 39.59 11.66 11.93
C VAL A 31 38.65 10.48 12.11
N GLN A 32 38.53 9.97 13.34
CA GLN A 32 37.62 8.85 13.65
C GLN A 32 36.12 9.23 13.47
N ALA A 33 35.73 10.43 13.87
CA ALA A 33 34.38 10.94 13.64
C ALA A 33 34.04 11.07 12.14
N GLN A 34 35.01 11.54 11.35
CA GLN A 34 34.88 11.69 9.89
C GLN A 34 34.73 10.35 9.14
N TRP A 35 35.34 9.28 9.65
CA TRP A 35 35.15 7.92 9.09
C TRP A 35 33.82 7.33 9.45
N GLN A 36 33.29 7.60 10.63
CA GLN A 36 32.01 7.15 11.10
C GLN A 36 30.86 7.82 10.33
N ASP A 37 30.95 9.14 10.08
CA ASP A 37 29.97 9.89 9.29
C ASP A 37 29.92 9.42 7.82
N ARG A 38 31.08 9.16 7.22
CA ARG A 38 31.14 8.67 5.82
C ARG A 38 30.56 7.26 5.67
N ASN A 39 30.76 6.40 6.64
CA ASN A 39 30.19 5.05 6.63
C ASN A 39 28.68 5.11 6.83
N TRP A 40 28.21 5.92 7.77
CA TRP A 40 26.77 6.12 8.00
C TRP A 40 26.05 6.68 6.77
N GLN A 41 26.63 7.70 6.11
CA GLN A 41 26.08 8.24 4.86
C GLN A 41 26.02 7.18 3.74
N ARG A 42 27.08 6.38 3.58
CA ARG A 42 27.11 5.28 2.61
C ARG A 42 26.05 4.23 2.89
N ASP A 43 25.80 3.91 4.14
CA ASP A 43 24.80 2.94 4.56
C ASP A 43 23.36 3.49 4.35
N GLN A 44 23.13 4.78 4.55
CA GLN A 44 21.86 5.42 4.22
C GLN A 44 21.56 5.37 2.72
N ILE A 45 22.54 5.74 1.89
CA ILE A 45 22.43 5.70 0.43
C ILE A 45 22.23 4.25 -0.07
N ARG A 46 22.86 3.28 0.57
CA ARG A 46 22.70 1.85 0.24
C ARG A 46 21.30 1.38 0.56
N ARG A 47 20.79 1.64 1.78
CA ARG A 47 19.42 1.31 2.20
C ARG A 47 18.38 1.95 1.28
N GLN A 48 18.57 3.22 0.92
CA GLN A 48 17.65 3.91 0.00
C GLN A 48 17.62 3.23 -1.38
N ARG A 49 18.79 2.90 -1.94
CA ARG A 49 18.87 2.20 -3.24
C ARG A 49 18.28 0.80 -3.18
N ASP A 50 18.44 0.07 -2.09
CA ASP A 50 17.88 -1.26 -1.92
C ASP A 50 16.36 -1.18 -1.79
N TRP A 51 15.82 -0.21 -1.04
CA TRP A 51 14.40 0.07 -0.96
C TRP A 51 13.79 0.45 -2.33
N GLU A 52 14.44 1.34 -3.08
CA GLU A 52 14.01 1.72 -4.44
C GLU A 52 14.01 0.51 -5.38
N ARG A 53 15.03 -0.33 -5.30
CA ARG A 53 15.15 -1.56 -6.08
C ARG A 53 14.03 -2.55 -5.74
N GLU A 54 13.74 -2.75 -4.46
CA GLU A 54 12.62 -3.56 -4.02
C GLU A 54 11.28 -3.02 -4.53
N GLN A 55 11.07 -1.71 -4.49
CA GLN A 55 9.86 -1.09 -5.01
C GLN A 55 9.71 -1.30 -6.53
N GLN A 56 10.81 -1.20 -7.29
CA GLN A 56 10.81 -1.48 -8.72
C GLN A 56 10.49 -2.96 -9.02
N ILE A 57 11.08 -3.89 -8.25
CA ILE A 57 10.79 -5.33 -8.39
C ILE A 57 9.33 -5.63 -8.05
N ARG A 58 8.76 -5.02 -6.99
CA ARG A 58 7.34 -5.15 -6.64
C ARG A 58 6.46 -4.66 -7.78
N ARG A 59 6.70 -3.44 -8.30
CA ARG A 59 5.92 -2.89 -9.43
C ARG A 59 5.99 -3.77 -10.68
N GLN A 60 7.17 -4.30 -11.02
CA GLN A 60 7.32 -5.22 -12.15
C GLN A 60 6.61 -6.55 -11.93
N ARG A 61 6.58 -7.06 -10.69
CA ARG A 61 5.87 -8.28 -10.33
C ARG A 61 4.37 -8.09 -10.41
N ASP A 62 3.88 -6.96 -9.89
CA ASP A 62 2.46 -6.62 -9.93
C ASP A 62 2.00 -6.40 -11.36
N TYR A 63 2.77 -5.66 -12.18
CA TYR A 63 2.48 -5.47 -13.60
C TYR A 63 2.46 -6.80 -14.37
N ARG A 64 3.42 -7.70 -14.13
CA ARG A 64 3.48 -9.02 -14.77
C ARG A 64 2.35 -9.95 -14.31
N ASN A 65 1.96 -9.88 -13.04
CA ASN A 65 0.80 -10.59 -12.50
C ASN A 65 -0.51 -10.07 -13.08
N ASP A 66 -0.63 -8.76 -13.25
CA ASP A 66 -1.79 -8.15 -13.87
C ASP A 66 -1.86 -8.47 -15.35
N ASP A 67 -0.75 -8.46 -16.08
CA ASP A 67 -0.68 -8.81 -17.48
C ASP A 67 -0.99 -10.32 -17.70
N TRP A 68 -0.49 -11.21 -16.83
CA TRP A 68 -0.85 -12.63 -16.85
C TRP A 68 -2.34 -12.85 -16.55
N ARG A 69 -2.90 -12.12 -15.58
CA ARG A 69 -4.34 -12.14 -15.27
C ARG A 69 -5.16 -11.55 -16.40
N TYR A 70 -4.64 -10.53 -17.08
CA TYR A 70 -5.30 -9.90 -18.22
C TYR A 70 -5.35 -10.83 -19.43
N ASN A 71 -4.24 -11.52 -19.74
CA ASN A 71 -4.14 -12.42 -20.88
C ASN A 71 -4.81 -13.78 -20.65
N ASN A 72 -4.84 -14.31 -19.43
CA ASN A 72 -5.51 -15.55 -19.08
C ASN A 72 -6.87 -15.33 -18.39
N GLY A 73 -7.18 -14.12 -17.97
CA GLY A 73 -8.35 -13.74 -17.19
C GLY A 73 -9.57 -13.27 -18.00
N GLY A 74 -9.55 -13.44 -19.33
CA GLY A 74 -10.62 -12.97 -20.21
C GLY A 74 -10.60 -11.45 -20.42
N SER A 75 -11.54 -10.96 -21.22
CA SER A 75 -11.64 -9.52 -21.49
C SER A 75 -11.95 -8.72 -20.21
N PHE A 76 -11.54 -7.47 -20.19
CA PHE A 76 -11.91 -6.53 -19.12
C PHE A 76 -13.43 -6.49 -18.90
N GLN A 77 -14.19 -6.54 -19.99
CA GLN A 77 -15.65 -6.55 -19.96
C GLN A 77 -16.19 -7.80 -19.27
N LEU A 78 -15.66 -9.00 -19.56
CA LEU A 78 -16.05 -10.24 -18.88
C LEU A 78 -15.87 -10.12 -17.38
N ARG A 79 -14.68 -9.70 -16.94
CA ARG A 79 -14.35 -9.58 -15.53
C ARG A 79 -15.21 -8.54 -14.81
N GLN A 80 -15.35 -7.34 -15.41
CA GLN A 80 -16.15 -6.27 -14.82
C GLN A 80 -17.62 -6.67 -14.70
N THR A 81 -18.21 -7.26 -15.74
CA THR A 81 -19.59 -7.73 -15.73
C THR A 81 -19.78 -8.80 -14.66
N ALA A 82 -18.87 -9.78 -14.60
CA ALA A 82 -18.97 -10.88 -13.64
C ALA A 82 -18.84 -10.40 -12.18
N LEU A 83 -17.85 -9.56 -11.89
CA LEU A 83 -17.65 -9.01 -10.56
C LEU A 83 -18.85 -8.17 -10.10
N ASN A 84 -19.38 -7.31 -10.97
CA ASN A 84 -20.54 -6.47 -10.65
C ASN A 84 -21.81 -7.30 -10.44
N ALA A 85 -22.09 -8.26 -11.35
CA ALA A 85 -23.26 -9.14 -11.22
C ALA A 85 -23.16 -9.96 -9.93
N GLY A 86 -22.01 -10.57 -9.65
CA GLY A 86 -21.78 -11.33 -8.42
C GLY A 86 -21.95 -10.48 -7.17
N TYR A 87 -21.37 -9.28 -7.15
CA TYR A 87 -21.50 -8.38 -5.99
C TYR A 87 -22.95 -8.00 -5.72
N ASN A 88 -23.71 -7.65 -6.78
CA ASN A 88 -25.12 -7.25 -6.64
C ASN A 88 -26.00 -8.41 -6.12
N GLU A 89 -25.83 -9.62 -6.62
CA GLU A 89 -26.56 -10.78 -6.10
C GLU A 89 -26.10 -11.13 -4.67
N GLY A 90 -24.80 -11.11 -4.41
CA GLY A 90 -24.27 -11.36 -3.08
C GLY A 90 -24.82 -10.41 -2.03
N ILE A 91 -24.81 -9.09 -2.30
CA ILE A 91 -25.32 -8.10 -1.32
C ILE A 91 -26.83 -8.30 -1.03
N LYS A 92 -27.59 -8.71 -2.05
CA LYS A 92 -29.03 -9.00 -1.93
C LYS A 92 -29.27 -10.22 -1.03
N GLU A 93 -28.57 -11.33 -1.29
CA GLU A 93 -28.70 -12.55 -0.50
C GLU A 93 -28.16 -12.36 0.93
N GLY A 94 -27.01 -11.75 1.12
CA GLY A 94 -26.47 -11.46 2.46
C GLY A 94 -27.41 -10.59 3.32
N ARG A 95 -28.09 -9.60 2.72
CA ARG A 95 -29.10 -8.80 3.41
C ARG A 95 -30.35 -9.60 3.75
N LYS A 96 -30.74 -10.53 2.89
CA LYS A 96 -31.87 -11.44 3.11
C LYS A 96 -31.59 -12.36 4.30
N ASP A 97 -30.45 -13.03 4.32
CA ASP A 97 -30.06 -13.95 5.40
C ASP A 97 -29.93 -13.24 6.74
N ARG A 98 -29.34 -12.07 6.74
CA ARG A 98 -29.30 -11.23 7.94
C ARG A 98 -30.71 -10.92 8.47
N ARG A 99 -31.66 -10.54 7.60
CA ARG A 99 -33.03 -10.24 8.03
C ARG A 99 -33.75 -11.45 8.55
N ASN A 100 -33.47 -12.62 7.99
CA ASN A 100 -34.07 -13.90 8.39
C ASN A 100 -33.42 -14.49 9.66
N GLY A 101 -32.26 -13.93 10.10
CA GLY A 101 -31.51 -14.50 11.21
C GLY A 101 -30.76 -15.76 10.83
N GLU A 102 -30.50 -16.00 9.54
CA GLU A 102 -29.76 -17.14 9.02
C GLU A 102 -28.25 -16.95 9.26
N GLY A 103 -27.48 -18.05 9.29
CA GLY A 103 -26.04 -18.02 9.45
C GLY A 103 -25.33 -17.46 8.23
N PHE A 104 -24.04 -17.07 8.38
CA PHE A 104 -23.22 -16.61 7.26
C PHE A 104 -22.77 -17.80 6.40
N GLU A 105 -23.58 -18.16 5.37
CA GLU A 105 -23.33 -19.37 4.55
C GLU A 105 -23.63 -19.13 3.06
N TYR A 106 -22.79 -18.33 2.41
CA TYR A 106 -22.96 -17.94 1.00
C TYR A 106 -22.88 -19.10 -0.01
N ARG A 107 -22.31 -20.26 0.40
CA ARG A 107 -22.11 -21.41 -0.51
C ARG A 107 -23.40 -22.13 -0.83
N ASP A 108 -24.39 -22.01 0.02
CA ASP A 108 -25.71 -22.64 -0.14
C ASP A 108 -26.62 -21.85 -1.07
N GLU A 109 -26.23 -20.62 -1.39
CA GLU A 109 -26.98 -19.77 -2.29
C GLU A 109 -26.95 -20.30 -3.74
N GLU A 110 -28.12 -20.34 -4.37
CA GLU A 110 -28.25 -20.82 -5.76
C GLU A 110 -27.47 -19.96 -6.73
N ASP A 111 -27.50 -18.64 -6.56
CA ASP A 111 -26.79 -17.70 -7.42
C ASP A 111 -25.28 -17.88 -7.32
N TYR A 112 -24.75 -18.20 -6.13
CA TYR A 112 -23.32 -18.53 -5.98
C TYR A 112 -22.95 -19.83 -6.69
N ARG A 113 -23.78 -20.86 -6.60
CA ARG A 113 -23.54 -22.15 -7.24
C ARG A 113 -23.60 -22.05 -8.75
N ASN A 114 -24.63 -21.41 -9.29
CA ASN A 114 -24.85 -21.24 -10.71
C ASN A 114 -23.88 -20.21 -11.34
N ALA A 115 -23.66 -19.11 -10.70
CA ALA A 115 -22.72 -18.05 -11.05
C ALA A 115 -22.83 -17.63 -12.54
N ASN A 116 -24.06 -17.39 -13.02
CA ASN A 116 -24.33 -17.12 -14.43
C ASN A 116 -25.20 -15.89 -14.71
N THR A 117 -25.61 -15.17 -13.69
CA THR A 117 -26.37 -13.92 -13.83
C THR A 117 -25.60 -12.95 -14.72
N ASP A 118 -26.27 -12.34 -15.69
CA ASP A 118 -25.69 -11.43 -16.70
C ASP A 118 -24.62 -12.08 -17.63
N TYR A 119 -24.43 -13.40 -17.57
CA TYR A 119 -23.52 -14.06 -18.49
C TYR A 119 -24.07 -14.10 -19.91
N SER A 120 -23.21 -13.74 -20.85
CA SER A 120 -23.45 -13.94 -22.28
C SER A 120 -22.19 -14.59 -22.91
N SER A 121 -22.41 -15.49 -23.85
CA SER A 121 -21.30 -16.13 -24.61
C SER A 121 -20.40 -15.14 -25.35
N ARG A 122 -20.89 -13.92 -25.62
CA ARG A 122 -20.10 -12.81 -26.20
C ARG A 122 -19.01 -12.31 -25.26
N LEU A 123 -19.16 -12.51 -23.96
CA LEU A 123 -18.17 -12.10 -22.97
C LEU A 123 -16.94 -13.03 -22.97
N GLY A 124 -17.09 -14.27 -23.44
CA GLY A 124 -16.00 -15.25 -23.51
C GLY A 124 -16.24 -16.49 -22.61
N SER A 125 -15.19 -17.00 -21.97
CA SER A 125 -15.24 -18.23 -21.19
C SER A 125 -16.22 -18.16 -20.02
N ARG A 126 -17.17 -19.11 -19.98
CA ARG A 126 -18.13 -19.23 -18.88
C ARG A 126 -17.45 -19.59 -17.56
N GLU A 127 -16.45 -20.44 -17.58
CA GLU A 127 -15.72 -20.87 -16.40
C GLU A 127 -15.03 -19.69 -15.73
N LEU A 128 -14.40 -18.85 -16.55
CA LEU A 128 -13.73 -17.65 -16.08
C LEU A 128 -14.73 -16.61 -15.55
N TYR A 129 -15.88 -16.45 -16.24
CA TYR A 129 -16.98 -15.64 -15.75
C TYR A 129 -17.44 -16.08 -14.36
N ARG A 130 -17.71 -17.39 -14.18
CA ARG A 130 -18.13 -17.97 -12.91
C ARG A 130 -17.12 -17.74 -11.78
N GLN A 131 -15.84 -17.79 -12.10
CA GLN A 131 -14.78 -17.52 -11.13
C GLN A 131 -14.87 -16.07 -10.60
N PHE A 132 -14.96 -15.09 -11.50
CA PHE A 132 -15.07 -13.68 -11.11
C PHE A 132 -16.43 -13.37 -10.45
N PHE A 133 -17.50 -13.95 -10.93
CA PHE A 133 -18.82 -13.82 -10.33
C PHE A 133 -18.79 -14.26 -8.86
N ARG A 134 -18.27 -15.44 -8.56
CA ARG A 134 -18.15 -15.94 -7.19
C ARG A 134 -17.29 -15.06 -6.30
N GLN A 135 -16.22 -14.49 -6.85
CA GLN A 135 -15.41 -13.51 -6.12
C GLN A 135 -16.21 -12.26 -5.76
N GLY A 136 -16.96 -11.71 -6.71
CA GLY A 136 -17.86 -10.58 -6.48
C GLY A 136 -18.94 -10.94 -5.45
N PHE A 137 -19.57 -12.12 -5.60
CA PHE A 137 -20.64 -12.59 -4.72
C PHE A 137 -20.21 -12.68 -3.26
N VAL A 138 -19.06 -13.27 -2.96
CA VAL A 138 -18.55 -13.37 -1.57
C VAL A 138 -18.35 -11.99 -0.96
N ASN A 139 -17.81 -11.03 -1.72
CA ASN A 139 -17.64 -9.67 -1.25
C ASN A 139 -19.01 -9.00 -0.97
N GLY A 140 -19.92 -9.04 -1.94
CA GLY A 140 -21.26 -8.47 -1.79
C GLY A 140 -22.05 -9.13 -0.67
N TYR A 141 -22.02 -10.46 -0.55
CA TYR A 141 -22.69 -11.19 0.53
C TYR A 141 -22.17 -10.76 1.92
N SER A 142 -20.84 -10.66 2.05
CA SER A 142 -20.21 -10.17 3.29
C SER A 142 -20.69 -8.77 3.66
N ASP A 143 -20.73 -7.85 2.70
CA ASP A 143 -21.18 -6.49 2.91
C ASP A 143 -22.68 -6.43 3.25
N GLY A 144 -23.51 -7.17 2.50
CA GLY A 144 -24.94 -7.29 2.75
C GLY A 144 -25.26 -7.87 4.13
N TYR A 145 -24.58 -8.94 4.51
CA TYR A 145 -24.74 -9.60 5.80
C TYR A 145 -24.30 -8.72 6.98
N ARG A 146 -23.22 -7.95 6.82
CA ARG A 146 -22.76 -6.98 7.83
C ARG A 146 -23.60 -5.71 7.90
N GLY A 147 -24.35 -5.40 6.84
CA GLY A 147 -25.27 -4.26 6.79
C GLY A 147 -24.66 -2.97 6.24
N TYR A 148 -23.70 -3.13 5.37
CA TYR A 148 -23.19 -2.03 4.57
C TYR A 148 -24.05 -1.75 3.34
#